data_5af43c85ba74ea34c5420a2cbd4cf359
#
_entry.id   5af43c85ba74ea34c5420a2cbd4cf359
#
_cell.length_a   1.000
_cell.length_b   1.000
_cell.length_c   1.000
_cell.angle_alpha   90.00
_cell.angle_beta   90.00
_cell.angle_gamma   90.00
#
_symmetry.space_group_name_H-M   'P 1'
#
loop_
_entity.id
_entity.type
_entity.pdbx_description
1 polymer ?
#
loop_
_entity_poly.entity_id
_entity_poly.type
_entity_poly.pdbx_seq_one_letter_code
_entity_poly.pdbx_strand_id
1 'polypeptide(L)'
;MENFLNPPDTLRSILRAHVWPLHQQLDQSPTLQALTQPDLDAPTYARALSNFHIAYQHIEPGLAALEQSIKQPVLPAYQPRLPHIRKEYVMFNNSDSDLAEPDAALPPMPTFLCPLSAYLGGRYVLEGASQGTPYVIRALRNHHPAWPLHPEGYWHTLLAQVPAWRQLCQLLDTPQHDRPVTLSELKHGATWVFESFIASLTPSTRH
;
A
#
# COMPACT_ATOMS: atom_id res chain seq x y z
N MET A 1 -13.50 42.84 -4.52
CA MET A 1 -13.68 41.47 -3.96
C MET A 1 -13.07 40.51 -4.95
N GLU A 2 -11.80 40.14 -4.77
CA GLU A 2 -11.16 39.17 -5.62
C GLU A 2 -11.68 37.79 -5.22
N ASN A 3 -12.35 37.14 -6.18
CA ASN A 3 -12.70 35.74 -6.08
C ASN A 3 -11.38 34.93 -6.00
N PHE A 4 -11.00 34.46 -4.82
CA PHE A 4 -10.02 33.39 -4.66
C PHE A 4 -10.64 32.15 -5.31
N LEU A 5 -10.38 31.95 -6.59
CA LEU A 5 -10.64 30.69 -7.28
C LEU A 5 -9.84 29.64 -6.55
N ASN A 6 -10.52 28.68 -5.93
CA ASN A 6 -9.87 27.48 -5.45
C ASN A 6 -9.06 26.90 -6.63
N PRO A 7 -7.80 26.50 -6.43
CA PRO A 7 -7.04 25.86 -7.49
C PRO A 7 -7.86 24.69 -8.03
N PRO A 8 -7.87 24.46 -9.36
CA PRO A 8 -8.66 23.39 -9.94
C PRO A 8 -8.30 22.07 -9.25
N ASP A 9 -9.31 21.27 -8.92
CA ASP A 9 -9.13 19.97 -8.29
C ASP A 9 -8.21 19.10 -9.16
N THR A 10 -7.03 18.76 -8.64
CA THR A 10 -6.11 17.85 -9.32
C THR A 10 -6.60 16.42 -9.21
N LEU A 11 -6.17 15.53 -10.10
CA LEU A 11 -6.46 14.09 -9.98
C LEU A 11 -6.06 13.56 -8.61
N ARG A 12 -4.95 14.04 -8.05
CA ARG A 12 -4.49 13.68 -6.71
C ARG A 12 -5.46 14.12 -5.62
N SER A 13 -5.95 15.37 -5.66
CA SER A 13 -6.88 15.87 -4.64
C SER A 13 -8.20 15.10 -4.66
N ILE A 14 -8.73 14.83 -5.86
CA ILE A 14 -9.96 14.05 -6.03
C ILE A 14 -9.77 12.60 -5.59
N LEU A 15 -8.64 11.97 -5.95
CA LEU A 15 -8.33 10.60 -5.53
C LEU A 15 -8.17 10.50 -4.01
N ARG A 16 -7.44 11.43 -3.40
CA ARG A 16 -7.27 11.51 -1.94
C ARG A 16 -8.61 11.59 -1.23
N ALA A 17 -9.50 12.48 -1.67
CA ALA A 17 -10.82 12.62 -1.08
C ALA A 17 -11.64 11.32 -1.20
N HIS A 18 -11.54 10.63 -2.35
CA HIS A 18 -12.24 9.38 -2.60
C HIS A 18 -11.77 8.24 -1.69
N VAL A 19 -10.44 8.07 -1.51
CA VAL A 19 -9.89 6.97 -0.71
C VAL A 19 -9.78 7.28 0.78
N TRP A 20 -10.05 8.50 1.20
CA TRP A 20 -9.91 8.91 2.58
C TRP A 20 -10.70 8.04 3.58
N PRO A 21 -11.98 7.68 3.33
CA PRO A 21 -12.72 6.77 4.22
C PRO A 21 -12.06 5.39 4.34
N LEU A 22 -11.54 4.85 3.23
CA LEU A 22 -10.84 3.56 3.23
C LEU A 22 -9.52 3.64 4.00
N HIS A 23 -8.78 4.75 3.85
CA HIS A 23 -7.57 4.99 4.63
C HIS A 23 -7.88 5.03 6.14
N GLN A 24 -8.92 5.74 6.55
CA GLN A 24 -9.35 5.77 7.95
C GLN A 24 -9.75 4.39 8.47
N GLN A 25 -10.47 3.61 7.66
CA GLN A 25 -10.83 2.23 8.01
C GLN A 25 -9.59 1.35 8.19
N LEU A 26 -8.62 1.46 7.28
CA LEU A 26 -7.36 0.74 7.36
C LEU A 26 -6.55 1.12 8.59
N ASP A 27 -6.43 2.41 8.90
CA ASP A 27 -5.73 2.92 10.09
C ASP A 27 -6.37 2.43 11.40
N GLN A 28 -7.68 2.15 11.39
CA GLN A 28 -8.41 1.61 12.53
C GLN A 28 -8.28 0.09 12.66
N SER A 29 -7.63 -0.59 11.72
CA SER A 29 -7.43 -2.04 11.83
C SER A 29 -6.60 -2.37 13.07
N PRO A 30 -7.00 -3.39 13.85
CA PRO A 30 -6.24 -3.79 15.05
C PRO A 30 -4.78 -4.11 14.74
N THR A 31 -4.52 -4.69 13.57
CA THR A 31 -3.18 -5.03 13.10
C THR A 31 -2.28 -3.79 12.96
N LEU A 32 -2.76 -2.71 12.31
CA LEU A 32 -1.96 -1.49 12.15
C LEU A 32 -1.81 -0.73 13.46
N GLN A 33 -2.88 -0.67 14.27
CA GLN A 33 -2.81 -0.02 15.57
C GLN A 33 -1.80 -0.69 16.48
N ALA A 34 -1.75 -2.02 16.51
CA ALA A 34 -0.82 -2.77 17.34
C ALA A 34 0.65 -2.45 17.03
N LEU A 35 1.01 -2.19 15.76
CA LEU A 35 2.40 -1.92 15.36
C LEU A 35 3.06 -0.71 16.05
N THR A 36 2.28 0.17 16.63
CA THR A 36 2.76 1.38 17.28
C THR A 36 2.57 1.38 18.79
N GLN A 37 2.03 0.29 19.35
CA GLN A 37 1.80 0.16 20.78
C GLN A 37 3.06 -0.33 21.52
N PRO A 38 3.29 0.12 22.75
CA PRO A 38 4.44 -0.30 23.54
C PRO A 38 4.36 -1.76 24.01
N ASP A 39 3.19 -2.34 24.04
CA ASP A 39 2.90 -3.73 24.45
C ASP A 39 2.77 -4.70 23.27
N LEU A 40 3.19 -4.29 22.06
CA LEU A 40 3.25 -5.16 20.89
C LEU A 40 4.15 -6.37 21.18
N ASP A 41 3.58 -7.56 21.10
CA ASP A 41 4.35 -8.81 21.28
C ASP A 41 4.86 -9.38 19.94
N ALA A 42 5.84 -10.27 20.03
CA ALA A 42 6.46 -10.89 18.86
C ALA A 42 5.46 -11.68 17.99
N PRO A 43 4.55 -12.49 18.55
CA PRO A 43 3.52 -13.16 17.74
C PRO A 43 2.59 -12.20 16.98
N THR A 44 2.21 -11.09 17.59
CA THR A 44 1.35 -10.08 16.94
C THR A 44 2.10 -9.37 15.82
N TYR A 45 3.38 -9.04 16.01
CA TYR A 45 4.20 -8.47 14.94
C TYR A 45 4.40 -9.45 13.77
N ALA A 46 4.70 -10.71 14.04
CA ALA A 46 4.84 -11.74 13.01
C ALA A 46 3.53 -11.91 12.22
N ARG A 47 2.39 -11.90 12.89
CA ARG A 47 1.07 -11.96 12.25
C ARG A 47 0.80 -10.74 11.38
N ALA A 48 1.21 -9.54 11.80
CA ALA A 48 1.11 -8.35 10.99
C ALA A 48 1.91 -8.47 9.68
N LEU A 49 3.15 -8.96 9.74
CA LEU A 49 3.97 -9.22 8.56
C LEU A 49 3.32 -10.28 7.65
N SER A 50 2.77 -11.35 8.22
CA SER A 50 2.05 -12.38 7.46
C SER A 50 0.81 -11.82 6.77
N ASN A 51 0.04 -10.97 7.43
CA ASN A 51 -1.13 -10.31 6.83
C ASN A 51 -0.73 -9.36 5.69
N PHE A 52 0.37 -8.60 5.83
CA PHE A 52 0.92 -7.81 4.72
C PHE A 52 1.36 -8.71 3.57
N HIS A 53 2.02 -9.82 3.85
CA HIS A 53 2.43 -10.78 2.83
C HIS A 53 1.22 -11.25 2.00
N ILE A 54 0.13 -11.64 2.66
CA ILE A 54 -1.12 -12.06 2.02
C ILE A 54 -1.67 -10.95 1.10
N ALA A 55 -1.75 -9.71 1.59
CA ALA A 55 -2.22 -8.58 0.78
C ALA A 55 -1.38 -8.38 -0.48
N TYR A 56 -0.06 -8.33 -0.34
CA TYR A 56 0.82 -8.13 -1.49
C TYR A 56 0.85 -9.32 -2.44
N GLN A 57 0.75 -10.56 -1.94
CA GLN A 57 0.63 -11.76 -2.77
C GLN A 57 -0.61 -11.71 -3.67
N HIS A 58 -1.67 -11.10 -3.17
CA HIS A 58 -2.90 -10.89 -3.94
C HIS A 58 -2.79 -9.72 -4.93
N ILE A 59 -2.20 -8.59 -4.51
CA ILE A 59 -2.17 -7.33 -5.27
C ILE A 59 -1.09 -7.35 -6.37
N GLU A 60 0.13 -7.80 -6.07
CA GLU A 60 1.28 -7.63 -6.96
C GLU A 60 1.14 -8.31 -8.33
N PRO A 61 0.57 -9.53 -8.46
CA PRO A 61 0.35 -10.13 -9.78
C PRO A 61 -0.59 -9.30 -10.66
N GLY A 62 -1.67 -8.78 -10.08
CA GLY A 62 -2.62 -7.91 -10.80
C GLY A 62 -1.98 -6.59 -11.23
N LEU A 63 -1.20 -5.97 -10.33
CA LEU A 63 -0.48 -4.74 -10.64
C LEU A 63 0.56 -4.94 -11.75
N ALA A 64 1.29 -6.07 -11.73
CA ALA A 64 2.25 -6.43 -12.77
C ALA A 64 1.56 -6.65 -14.13
N ALA A 65 0.39 -7.29 -14.15
CA ALA A 65 -0.39 -7.46 -15.37
C ALA A 65 -0.86 -6.11 -15.96
N LEU A 66 -1.29 -5.17 -15.11
CA LEU A 66 -1.63 -3.81 -15.53
C LEU A 66 -0.39 -3.09 -16.09
N GLU A 67 0.75 -3.16 -15.41
CA GLU A 67 2.00 -2.53 -15.85
C GLU A 67 2.45 -3.04 -17.24
N GLN A 68 2.41 -4.36 -17.46
CA GLN A 68 2.75 -5.00 -18.74
C GLN A 68 1.85 -4.56 -19.91
N SER A 69 0.61 -4.19 -19.62
CA SER A 69 -0.35 -3.71 -20.62
C SER A 69 -0.12 -2.25 -21.04
N ILE A 70 0.72 -1.51 -20.28
CA ILE A 70 1.00 -0.08 -20.55
C ILE A 70 2.10 0.03 -21.59
N LYS A 71 1.75 0.53 -22.78
CA LYS A 71 2.70 0.68 -23.90
C LYS A 71 3.84 1.68 -23.65
N GLN A 72 3.53 2.73 -22.87
CA GLN A 72 4.50 3.79 -22.54
C GLN A 72 4.52 4.00 -21.02
N PRO A 73 5.58 3.54 -20.34
CA PRO A 73 5.73 3.76 -18.92
C PRO A 73 5.70 5.25 -18.56
N VAL A 74 4.94 5.60 -17.52
CA VAL A 74 4.82 6.98 -17.05
C VAL A 74 5.53 7.19 -15.71
N LEU A 75 5.92 6.09 -15.06
CA LEU A 75 6.64 6.04 -13.80
C LEU A 75 7.72 4.97 -13.90
N PRO A 76 8.75 5.01 -13.04
CA PRO A 76 9.63 3.87 -12.84
C PRO A 76 8.84 2.60 -12.52
N ALA A 77 9.35 1.45 -12.91
CA ALA A 77 8.74 0.15 -12.65
C ALA A 77 8.42 -0.02 -11.16
N TYR A 78 7.31 -0.71 -10.88
CA TYR A 78 6.95 -1.03 -9.52
C TYR A 78 8.01 -1.94 -8.89
N GLN A 79 8.38 -1.64 -7.65
CA GLN A 79 9.31 -2.47 -6.89
C GLN A 79 8.49 -3.45 -6.02
N PRO A 80 8.50 -4.77 -6.30
CA PRO A 80 7.75 -5.75 -5.51
C PRO A 80 8.13 -5.73 -4.03
N ARG A 81 7.15 -5.87 -3.15
CA ARG A 81 7.32 -5.85 -1.68
C ARG A 81 7.43 -7.26 -1.09
N LEU A 82 6.86 -8.26 -1.77
CA LEU A 82 6.85 -9.66 -1.29
C LEU A 82 8.22 -10.18 -0.86
N PRO A 83 9.31 -10.03 -1.65
CA PRO A 83 10.62 -10.54 -1.24
C PRO A 83 11.14 -9.86 0.04
N HIS A 84 10.79 -8.59 0.25
CA HIS A 84 11.24 -7.79 1.39
C HIS A 84 10.45 -8.10 2.66
N ILE A 85 9.14 -8.36 2.54
CA ILE A 85 8.32 -8.83 3.67
C ILE A 85 8.83 -10.19 4.14
N ARG A 86 9.13 -11.09 3.20
CA ARG A 86 9.67 -12.40 3.53
C ARG A 86 11.01 -12.31 4.26
N LYS A 87 11.93 -11.44 3.81
CA LYS A 87 13.20 -11.18 4.50
C LYS A 87 12.98 -10.70 5.93
N GLU A 88 12.08 -9.74 6.13
CA GLU A 88 11.73 -9.22 7.45
C GLU A 88 11.16 -10.32 8.35
N TYR A 89 10.21 -11.10 7.82
CA TYR A 89 9.56 -12.20 8.54
C TYR A 89 10.54 -13.28 8.96
N VAL A 90 11.37 -13.77 8.03
CA VAL A 90 12.36 -14.82 8.29
C VAL A 90 13.39 -14.38 9.31
N MET A 91 13.89 -13.13 9.21
CA MET A 91 14.84 -12.59 10.18
C MET A 91 14.24 -12.53 11.58
N PHE A 92 12.96 -12.21 11.69
CA PHE A 92 12.28 -12.09 12.97
C PHE A 92 11.91 -13.45 13.59
N ASN A 93 11.40 -14.39 12.79
CA ASN A 93 10.92 -15.69 13.25
C ASN A 93 11.96 -16.82 13.18
N ASN A 94 13.10 -16.59 12.56
CA ASN A 94 14.10 -17.63 12.24
C ASN A 94 13.54 -18.82 11.41
N SER A 95 12.40 -18.64 10.76
CA SER A 95 11.70 -19.67 9.98
C SER A 95 10.90 -19.04 8.86
N ASP A 96 10.83 -19.76 7.72
CA ASP A 96 10.04 -19.38 6.53
C ASP A 96 8.72 -20.17 6.45
N SER A 97 8.53 -21.15 7.33
CA SER A 97 7.46 -22.16 7.20
C SER A 97 6.07 -21.68 7.62
N ASP A 98 5.97 -20.51 8.29
CA ASP A 98 4.73 -20.09 8.96
C ASP A 98 4.08 -18.85 8.35
N LEU A 99 4.48 -18.47 7.12
CA LEU A 99 3.73 -17.47 6.37
C LEU A 99 2.35 -18.04 6.01
N ALA A 100 1.33 -17.52 6.65
CA ALA A 100 -0.04 -18.03 6.55
C ALA A 100 -0.56 -17.97 5.10
N GLU A 101 -1.30 -19.00 4.71
CA GLU A 101 -2.19 -18.96 3.55
C GLU A 101 -3.37 -18.00 3.84
N PRO A 102 -3.90 -17.32 2.81
CA PRO A 102 -5.01 -16.40 2.99
C PRO A 102 -6.24 -17.14 3.50
N ASP A 103 -6.67 -16.78 4.71
CA ASP A 103 -7.87 -17.31 5.35
C ASP A 103 -9.13 -16.46 5.05
N ALA A 104 -8.91 -15.25 4.53
CA ALA A 104 -9.95 -14.30 4.16
C ALA A 104 -10.20 -14.33 2.65
N ALA A 105 -11.47 -14.24 2.25
CA ALA A 105 -11.83 -13.99 0.86
C ALA A 105 -11.40 -12.57 0.48
N LEU A 106 -10.29 -12.45 -0.24
CA LEU A 106 -9.81 -11.17 -0.76
C LEU A 106 -10.68 -10.72 -1.95
N PRO A 107 -10.91 -9.40 -2.13
CA PRO A 107 -11.71 -8.90 -3.23
C PRO A 107 -11.06 -9.26 -4.56
N PRO A 108 -11.77 -9.86 -5.52
CA PRO A 108 -11.20 -10.19 -6.82
C PRO A 108 -10.71 -8.92 -7.52
N MET A 109 -9.64 -9.04 -8.31
CA MET A 109 -9.20 -7.93 -9.14
C MET A 109 -10.29 -7.55 -10.14
N PRO A 110 -10.75 -6.29 -10.18
CA PRO A 110 -11.72 -5.84 -11.16
C PRO A 110 -11.18 -5.90 -12.60
N THR A 111 -12.09 -6.01 -13.56
CA THR A 111 -11.73 -5.78 -14.97
C THR A 111 -11.63 -4.29 -15.23
N PHE A 112 -10.48 -3.83 -15.72
CA PHE A 112 -10.22 -2.43 -16.00
C PHE A 112 -10.24 -2.14 -17.50
N LEU A 113 -10.94 -1.07 -17.88
CA LEU A 113 -10.99 -0.59 -19.27
C LEU A 113 -9.80 0.30 -19.62
N CYS A 114 -9.22 0.98 -18.62
CA CYS A 114 -8.03 1.81 -18.77
C CYS A 114 -6.92 1.33 -17.80
N PRO A 115 -6.09 0.36 -18.23
CA PRO A 115 -5.02 -0.22 -17.37
C PRO A 115 -4.09 0.82 -16.74
N LEU A 116 -3.73 1.88 -17.49
CA LEU A 116 -2.88 2.95 -16.98
C LEU A 116 -3.53 3.64 -15.76
N SER A 117 -4.81 3.97 -15.84
CA SER A 117 -5.52 4.66 -14.76
C SER A 117 -5.63 3.77 -13.53
N ALA A 118 -6.00 2.50 -13.71
CA ALA A 118 -6.09 1.53 -12.62
C ALA A 118 -4.72 1.30 -11.96
N TYR A 119 -3.66 1.17 -12.77
CA TYR A 119 -2.28 1.04 -12.28
C TYR A 119 -1.85 2.25 -11.44
N LEU A 120 -2.10 3.48 -11.93
CA LEU A 120 -1.77 4.70 -11.18
C LEU A 120 -2.56 4.77 -9.85
N GLY A 121 -3.82 4.35 -9.85
CA GLY A 121 -4.64 4.27 -8.65
C GLY A 121 -4.08 3.28 -7.63
N GLY A 122 -3.73 2.07 -8.06
CA GLY A 122 -3.10 1.06 -7.21
C GLY A 122 -1.74 1.53 -6.67
N ARG A 123 -0.89 2.10 -7.53
CA ARG A 123 0.40 2.69 -7.12
C ARG A 123 0.24 3.81 -6.09
N TYR A 124 -0.81 4.62 -6.20
CA TYR A 124 -1.08 5.68 -5.23
C TYR A 124 -1.20 5.13 -3.80
N VAL A 125 -1.88 4.01 -3.63
CA VAL A 125 -2.01 3.37 -2.31
C VAL A 125 -0.69 2.75 -1.86
N LEU A 126 -0.04 1.98 -2.73
CA LEU A 126 1.19 1.24 -2.40
C LEU A 126 2.37 2.17 -2.10
N GLU A 127 2.58 3.21 -2.91
CA GLU A 127 3.66 4.17 -2.67
C GLU A 127 3.31 5.13 -1.51
N GLY A 128 2.02 5.41 -1.31
CA GLY A 128 1.52 6.20 -0.19
C GLY A 128 1.86 5.62 1.18
N ALA A 129 1.99 4.29 1.30
CA ALA A 129 2.42 3.62 2.52
C ALA A 129 3.78 4.13 3.03
N SER A 130 4.66 4.61 2.14
CA SER A 130 5.94 5.22 2.51
C SER A 130 5.81 6.43 3.46
N GLN A 131 4.64 7.08 3.49
CA GLN A 131 4.41 8.27 4.31
C GLN A 131 4.17 7.94 5.79
N GLY A 132 3.51 6.82 6.08
CA GLY A 132 3.28 6.33 7.45
C GLY A 132 4.46 5.54 8.03
N THR A 133 5.30 4.97 7.17
CA THR A 133 6.41 4.09 7.55
C THR A 133 7.38 4.69 8.57
N PRO A 134 7.80 5.98 8.50
CA PRO A 134 8.69 6.56 9.51
C PRO A 134 8.11 6.52 10.92
N TYR A 135 6.78 6.66 11.05
CA TYR A 135 6.10 6.60 12.32
C TYR A 135 6.15 5.18 12.92
N VAL A 136 5.87 4.17 12.11
CA VAL A 136 5.95 2.75 12.54
C VAL A 136 7.37 2.38 12.94
N ILE A 137 8.38 2.70 12.11
CA ILE A 137 9.78 2.41 12.44
C ILE A 137 10.21 3.09 13.74
N ARG A 138 9.80 4.34 13.96
CA ARG A 138 10.09 5.05 15.21
C ARG A 138 9.47 4.34 16.40
N ALA A 139 8.22 3.91 16.32
CA ALA A 139 7.54 3.19 17.38
C ALA A 139 8.25 1.86 17.69
N LEU A 140 8.53 1.06 16.66
CA LEU A 140 9.26 -0.21 16.80
C LEU A 140 10.63 -0.02 17.47
N ARG A 141 11.41 0.97 17.04
CA ARG A 141 12.73 1.24 17.64
C ARG A 141 12.65 1.73 19.09
N ASN A 142 11.64 2.53 19.41
CA ASN A 142 11.48 3.08 20.76
C ASN A 142 10.98 2.03 21.76
N HIS A 143 10.03 1.21 21.35
CA HIS A 143 9.37 0.25 22.22
C HIS A 143 10.05 -1.12 22.23
N HIS A 144 10.68 -1.50 21.11
CA HIS A 144 11.30 -2.80 20.89
C HIS A 144 12.73 -2.68 20.34
N PRO A 145 13.66 -2.00 21.06
CA PRO A 145 15.00 -1.70 20.53
C PRO A 145 15.85 -2.96 20.25
N ALA A 146 15.50 -4.08 20.85
CA ALA A 146 16.18 -5.37 20.63
C ALA A 146 15.65 -6.12 19.39
N TRP A 147 14.55 -5.66 18.78
CA TRP A 147 14.01 -6.32 17.59
C TRP A 147 14.80 -5.90 16.34
N PRO A 148 15.31 -6.88 15.60
CA PRO A 148 16.02 -6.58 14.37
C PRO A 148 15.04 -6.08 13.30
N LEU A 149 15.37 -4.96 12.64
CA LEU A 149 14.72 -4.55 11.39
C LEU A 149 15.70 -4.84 10.25
N HIS A 150 15.31 -5.69 9.32
CA HIS A 150 16.20 -6.08 8.22
C HIS A 150 16.54 -4.87 7.33
N PRO A 151 17.82 -4.59 7.02
CA PRO A 151 18.20 -3.43 6.19
C PRO A 151 17.56 -3.42 4.80
N GLU A 152 17.34 -4.61 4.23
CA GLU A 152 16.63 -4.81 2.95
C GLU A 152 15.23 -5.40 3.18
N GLY A 153 14.67 -5.25 4.37
CA GLY A 153 13.35 -5.73 4.74
C GLY A 153 12.24 -4.78 4.33
N TYR A 154 11.04 -5.13 4.74
CA TYR A 154 9.82 -4.44 4.35
C TYR A 154 9.83 -2.94 4.67
N TRP A 155 10.14 -2.58 5.91
CA TRP A 155 10.06 -1.20 6.36
C TRP A 155 11.06 -0.28 5.66
N HIS A 156 12.30 -0.74 5.47
CA HIS A 156 13.32 0.03 4.76
C HIS A 156 13.01 0.15 3.26
N THR A 157 12.42 -0.90 2.68
CA THR A 157 11.96 -0.85 1.28
C THR A 157 10.84 0.16 1.11
N LEU A 158 9.87 0.25 2.04
CA LEU A 158 8.83 1.28 1.99
C LEU A 158 9.43 2.70 2.09
N LEU A 159 10.38 2.92 3.01
CA LEU A 159 11.07 4.23 3.10
C LEU A 159 11.77 4.62 1.80
N ALA A 160 12.37 3.66 1.11
CA ALA A 160 13.04 3.90 -0.16
C ALA A 160 12.08 4.32 -1.29
N GLN A 161 10.75 4.18 -1.11
CA GLN A 161 9.75 4.57 -2.11
C GLN A 161 9.30 6.04 -2.02
N VAL A 162 9.79 6.82 -1.09
CA VAL A 162 9.45 8.26 -1.00
C VAL A 162 9.69 9.02 -2.31
N PRO A 163 10.78 8.79 -3.09
CA PRO A 163 10.94 9.40 -4.40
C PRO A 163 9.86 8.98 -5.41
N ALA A 164 9.50 7.69 -5.46
CA ALA A 164 8.44 7.17 -6.34
C ALA A 164 7.08 7.78 -5.99
N TRP A 165 6.76 7.90 -4.70
CA TRP A 165 5.57 8.62 -4.22
C TRP A 165 5.54 10.07 -4.72
N ARG A 166 6.65 10.81 -4.59
CA ARG A 166 6.71 12.21 -5.06
C ARG A 166 6.49 12.34 -6.56
N GLN A 167 7.11 11.47 -7.35
CA GLN A 167 6.93 11.44 -8.81
C GLN A 167 5.47 11.14 -9.19
N LEU A 168 4.84 10.18 -8.52
CA LEU A 168 3.43 9.87 -8.73
C LEU A 168 2.52 11.05 -8.38
N CYS A 169 2.77 11.71 -7.23
CA CYS A 169 2.03 12.91 -6.87
C CYS A 169 2.17 14.03 -7.91
N GLN A 170 3.38 14.30 -8.39
CA GLN A 170 3.62 15.28 -9.46
C GLN A 170 2.87 14.92 -10.74
N LEU A 171 2.89 13.63 -11.12
CA LEU A 171 2.14 13.16 -12.29
C LEU A 171 0.63 13.41 -12.14
N LEU A 172 0.05 13.13 -10.97
CA LEU A 172 -1.38 13.30 -10.71
C LEU A 172 -1.78 14.76 -10.50
N ASP A 173 -0.85 15.65 -10.17
CA ASP A 173 -1.08 17.08 -10.06
C ASP A 173 -0.95 17.84 -11.41
N THR A 174 -0.27 17.20 -12.38
CA THR A 174 -0.08 17.82 -13.70
C THR A 174 -1.29 17.56 -14.60
N PRO A 175 -1.81 18.57 -15.31
CA PRO A 175 -2.89 18.38 -16.27
C PRO A 175 -2.52 17.36 -17.35
N GLN A 176 -3.36 16.35 -17.54
CA GLN A 176 -3.11 15.23 -18.45
C GLN A 176 -3.65 15.52 -19.84
N HIS A 177 -3.00 16.46 -20.59
CA HIS A 177 -3.45 16.82 -21.94
C HIS A 177 -3.23 15.73 -22.98
N ASP A 178 -2.17 14.93 -22.82
CA ASP A 178 -1.73 13.95 -23.82
C ASP A 178 -1.99 12.48 -23.42
N ARG A 179 -2.54 12.24 -22.24
CA ARG A 179 -2.76 10.90 -21.72
C ARG A 179 -4.15 10.79 -21.10
N PRO A 180 -5.01 9.93 -21.64
CA PRO A 180 -6.34 9.75 -21.11
C PRO A 180 -6.28 8.99 -19.78
N VAL A 181 -6.19 9.73 -18.67
CA VAL A 181 -6.42 9.16 -17.34
C VAL A 181 -7.90 9.24 -17.02
N THR A 182 -8.53 8.08 -16.91
CA THR A 182 -9.95 7.98 -16.56
C THR A 182 -10.08 8.00 -15.04
N LEU A 183 -10.73 9.01 -14.50
CA LEU A 183 -10.89 9.21 -13.05
C LEU A 183 -11.61 8.02 -12.38
N SER A 184 -12.60 7.44 -13.05
CA SER A 184 -13.31 6.24 -12.54
C SER A 184 -12.35 5.07 -12.34
N GLU A 185 -11.54 4.74 -13.35
CA GLU A 185 -10.59 3.63 -13.28
C GLU A 185 -9.45 3.88 -12.28
N LEU A 186 -9.00 5.14 -12.16
CA LEU A 186 -8.03 5.57 -11.15
C LEU A 186 -8.57 5.28 -9.73
N LYS A 187 -9.83 5.65 -9.47
CA LYS A 187 -10.51 5.38 -8.20
C LYS A 187 -10.69 3.88 -7.96
N HIS A 188 -11.14 3.14 -8.96
CA HIS A 188 -11.34 1.69 -8.85
C HIS A 188 -10.04 0.95 -8.52
N GLY A 189 -8.92 1.28 -9.17
CA GLY A 189 -7.62 0.69 -8.87
C GLY A 189 -7.16 0.97 -7.44
N ALA A 190 -7.33 2.19 -6.95
CA ALA A 190 -7.02 2.54 -5.58
C ALA A 190 -7.93 1.84 -4.57
N THR A 191 -9.24 1.79 -4.84
CA THR A 191 -10.22 1.11 -4.00
C THR A 191 -9.90 -0.38 -3.86
N TRP A 192 -9.64 -1.07 -4.97
CA TRP A 192 -9.28 -2.50 -4.96
C TRP A 192 -8.07 -2.78 -4.06
N VAL A 193 -7.02 -1.95 -4.15
CA VAL A 193 -5.82 -2.13 -3.31
C VAL A 193 -6.13 -1.88 -1.84
N PHE A 194 -6.89 -0.82 -1.49
CA PHE A 194 -7.29 -0.58 -0.10
C PHE A 194 -8.14 -1.71 0.46
N GLU A 195 -9.14 -2.18 -0.28
CA GLU A 195 -10.02 -3.26 0.14
C GLU A 195 -9.26 -4.57 0.35
N SER A 196 -8.26 -4.85 -0.48
CA SER A 196 -7.36 -6.00 -0.32
C SER A 196 -6.57 -5.93 0.99
N PHE A 197 -6.03 -4.75 1.35
CA PHE A 197 -5.37 -4.56 2.64
C PHE A 197 -6.36 -4.65 3.81
N ILE A 198 -7.52 -4.00 3.71
CA ILE A 198 -8.54 -4.04 4.77
C ILE A 198 -8.94 -5.49 5.04
N ALA A 199 -9.22 -6.27 3.98
CA ALA A 199 -9.61 -7.68 4.12
C ALA A 199 -8.50 -8.53 4.76
N SER A 200 -7.23 -8.32 4.38
CA SER A 200 -6.10 -9.09 4.92
C SER A 200 -5.73 -8.71 6.36
N LEU A 201 -5.91 -7.45 6.74
CA LEU A 201 -5.52 -6.91 8.06
C LEU A 201 -6.65 -6.96 9.09
N THR A 202 -7.87 -7.32 8.68
CA THR A 202 -9.01 -7.53 9.57
C THR A 202 -9.09 -9.02 9.91
N PRO A 203 -9.01 -9.41 11.19
CA PRO A 203 -9.14 -10.81 11.57
C PRO A 203 -10.48 -11.38 11.08
N SER A 204 -10.44 -12.56 10.46
CA SER A 204 -11.68 -13.32 10.19
C SER A 204 -12.29 -13.69 11.54
N THR A 205 -13.49 -13.17 11.84
CA THR A 205 -14.31 -13.68 12.94
C THR A 205 -14.81 -15.07 12.56
N ARG A 206 -13.98 -16.09 12.82
CA ARG A 206 -14.50 -17.46 12.78
C ARG A 206 -15.40 -17.64 14.02
N HIS A 207 -16.68 -17.82 13.78
CA HIS A 207 -17.67 -18.34 14.74
C HIS A 207 -17.59 -19.86 14.78
#